data_7bea5e7d8be042a1ac300a0548df7a4f
#
_entry.id   7bea5e7d8be042a1ac300a0548df7a4f
#
_cell.length_a   1.000
_cell.length_b   1.000
_cell.length_c   1.000
_cell.angle_alpha   90.00
_cell.angle_beta   90.00
_cell.angle_gamma   90.00
#
_symmetry.space_group_name_H-M   'P 1'
#
loop_
_entity.id
_entity.type
_entity.pdbx_description
1 polymer ?
#
loop_
_entity_poly.entity_id
_entity_poly.type
_entity_poly.pdbx_seq_one_letter_code
_entity_poly.pdbx_strand_id
1 'polypeptide(L)'
;MRISFKRNGFIALASMLSFAVYAGDNLPLATAASGTNGSIQVSEHGVDTSNEIQQARVIQGTVLEEGTNEPLIGVNVVVKGTTIGTTTDVEGKYSIRIPSDNAVLVFSYIGQKTEEYSVKGLKSLDVIMKSDATMLSEVVVYTGYMTQKK
;
A
#
# COMPACT_ATOMS: atom_id res chain seq x y z
N MET A 1 -4.78 32.14 31.51
CA MET A 1 -4.38 30.76 31.71
C MET A 1 -3.21 30.45 30.79
N ARG A 2 -1.99 30.41 31.32
CA ARG A 2 -0.75 30.29 30.51
C ARG A 2 -0.38 28.81 30.41
N ILE A 3 -0.35 28.28 29.17
CA ILE A 3 0.11 26.93 28.91
C ILE A 3 1.61 26.98 28.65
N SER A 4 2.36 26.38 29.57
CA SER A 4 3.82 26.31 29.54
C SER A 4 4.27 25.16 28.64
N PHE A 5 5.02 25.51 27.60
CA PHE A 5 5.62 24.56 26.65
C PHE A 5 6.96 24.07 27.22
N LYS A 6 7.02 22.84 27.69
CA LYS A 6 8.22 22.22 28.24
C LYS A 6 9.07 21.66 27.07
N ARG A 7 10.17 22.32 26.77
CA ARG A 7 11.20 21.88 25.82
C ARG A 7 12.06 20.82 26.50
N ASN A 8 11.93 19.57 26.06
CA ASN A 8 12.87 18.51 26.45
C ASN A 8 14.02 18.47 25.45
N GLY A 9 15.24 18.63 26.01
CA GLY A 9 16.47 18.70 25.29
C GLY A 9 16.87 17.36 24.64
N PHE A 10 17.39 17.46 23.44
CA PHE A 10 18.07 16.41 22.74
C PHE A 10 19.50 16.26 23.23
N ILE A 11 19.82 15.08 23.77
CA ILE A 11 21.20 14.67 24.03
C ILE A 11 21.68 13.92 22.78
N ALA A 12 22.59 14.54 22.04
CA ALA A 12 23.31 13.90 20.93
C ALA A 12 24.43 13.01 21.50
N LEU A 13 24.33 11.71 21.31
CA LEU A 13 25.42 10.78 21.57
C LEU A 13 26.09 10.43 20.22
N ALA A 14 27.26 11.02 19.99
CA ALA A 14 28.11 10.70 18.86
C ALA A 14 28.86 9.39 19.17
N SER A 15 28.58 8.34 18.44
CA SER A 15 29.36 7.10 18.44
C SER A 15 30.20 7.02 17.18
N MET A 16 31.51 7.26 17.33
CA MET A 16 32.52 6.99 16.31
C MET A 16 32.75 5.49 16.20
N LEU A 17 32.45 4.89 15.06
CA LEU A 17 32.91 3.55 14.72
C LEU A 17 34.01 3.67 13.67
N SER A 18 35.23 3.33 14.09
CA SER A 18 36.40 3.13 13.23
C SER A 18 36.17 1.94 12.31
N PHE A 19 36.27 2.17 11.00
CA PHE A 19 36.35 1.07 10.02
C PHE A 19 37.79 0.77 9.67
N ALA A 20 38.23 -0.42 10.01
CA ALA A 20 39.54 -0.97 9.64
C ALA A 20 39.56 -1.30 8.15
N VAL A 21 40.57 -0.77 7.46
CA VAL A 21 40.92 -1.08 6.08
C VAL A 21 41.52 -2.48 6.04
N TYR A 22 40.89 -3.42 5.33
CA TYR A 22 41.48 -4.69 4.93
C TYR A 22 42.01 -4.53 3.50
N ALA A 23 43.34 -4.43 3.38
CA ALA A 23 44.06 -4.57 2.12
C ALA A 23 44.22 -6.07 1.83
N GLY A 24 43.56 -6.52 0.79
CA GLY A 24 43.76 -7.86 0.24
C GLY A 24 44.26 -7.76 -1.20
N ASP A 25 45.59 -7.88 -1.36
CA ASP A 25 46.26 -8.00 -2.65
C ASP A 25 45.91 -9.33 -3.30
N ASN A 26 45.25 -9.30 -4.44
CA ASN A 26 45.27 -10.38 -5.40
C ASN A 26 45.35 -9.82 -6.82
N LEU A 27 46.57 -9.70 -7.32
CA LEU A 27 46.88 -9.47 -8.72
C LEU A 27 46.89 -10.81 -9.47
N PRO A 28 46.09 -11.02 -10.51
CA PRO A 28 46.37 -12.05 -11.47
C PRO A 28 47.31 -11.52 -12.55
N LEU A 29 48.39 -12.25 -12.72
CA LEU A 29 49.42 -12.18 -13.72
C LEU A 29 48.86 -12.09 -15.14
N ALA A 30 49.22 -11.03 -15.88
CA ALA A 30 48.90 -10.86 -17.27
C ALA A 30 49.72 -11.84 -18.13
N THR A 31 49.06 -12.72 -18.85
CA THR A 31 49.63 -13.42 -19.99
C THR A 31 49.22 -12.75 -21.27
N ALA A 32 50.16 -12.13 -21.95
CA ALA A 32 50.01 -11.54 -23.25
C ALA A 32 49.79 -12.64 -24.31
N ALA A 33 48.70 -12.56 -25.04
CA ALA A 33 48.55 -13.19 -26.35
C ALA A 33 48.05 -12.17 -27.36
N SER A 34 48.94 -11.90 -28.30
CA SER A 34 48.76 -11.07 -29.47
C SER A 34 47.75 -11.72 -30.42
N GLY A 35 46.88 -10.94 -31.05
CA GLY A 35 46.25 -11.35 -32.29
C GLY A 35 44.81 -10.85 -32.53
N THR A 36 44.74 -9.98 -33.55
CA THR A 36 43.66 -9.85 -34.53
C THR A 36 42.59 -8.79 -34.27
N ASN A 37 42.71 -7.78 -35.13
CA ASN A 37 41.71 -6.72 -35.39
C ASN A 37 40.32 -7.26 -35.66
N GLY A 38 39.39 -6.94 -34.80
CA GLY A 38 37.99 -7.04 -35.08
C GLY A 38 37.29 -5.88 -34.35
N SER A 39 37.07 -4.78 -35.08
CA SER A 39 36.29 -3.66 -34.61
C SER A 39 34.82 -4.11 -34.42
N ILE A 40 34.47 -4.54 -33.24
CA ILE A 40 33.08 -4.69 -32.86
C ILE A 40 32.57 -3.32 -32.50
N GLN A 41 31.86 -2.71 -33.41
CA GLN A 41 30.99 -1.54 -33.13
C GLN A 41 29.88 -2.04 -32.22
N VAL A 42 30.09 -1.90 -30.92
CA VAL A 42 28.99 -2.02 -29.95
C VAL A 42 28.15 -0.74 -30.12
N SER A 43 27.08 -0.84 -30.87
CA SER A 43 26.00 0.13 -30.80
C SER A 43 25.52 0.16 -29.35
N GLU A 44 25.92 1.17 -28.61
CA GLU A 44 25.22 1.55 -27.38
C GLU A 44 23.83 1.99 -27.77
N HIS A 45 22.92 1.03 -27.88
CA HIS A 45 21.52 1.31 -27.70
C HIS A 45 21.41 1.69 -26.22
N GLY A 46 21.36 2.98 -25.99
CA GLY A 46 20.93 3.53 -24.71
C GLY A 46 19.53 2.98 -24.42
N VAL A 47 19.51 1.90 -23.69
CA VAL A 47 18.30 1.50 -22.96
C VAL A 47 18.20 2.53 -21.85
N ASP A 48 17.48 3.62 -22.12
CA ASP A 48 16.95 4.49 -21.10
C ASP A 48 16.00 3.66 -20.24
N THR A 49 16.60 2.83 -19.39
CA THR A 49 15.92 2.24 -18.27
C THR A 49 15.83 3.29 -17.18
N SER A 50 15.13 4.37 -17.47
CA SER A 50 14.46 5.14 -16.44
C SER A 50 13.33 4.27 -15.92
N ASN A 51 13.67 3.14 -15.28
CA ASN A 51 12.85 2.55 -14.27
C ASN A 51 12.73 3.63 -13.19
N GLU A 52 11.74 4.51 -13.34
CA GLU A 52 11.11 5.13 -12.20
C GLU A 52 10.78 3.96 -11.28
N ILE A 53 11.64 3.73 -10.30
CA ILE A 53 11.32 2.91 -9.14
C ILE A 53 10.17 3.66 -8.51
N GLN A 54 8.95 3.35 -8.96
CA GLN A 54 7.73 3.78 -8.29
C GLN A 54 7.87 3.20 -6.89
N GLN A 55 8.28 4.06 -5.96
CA GLN A 55 8.47 3.68 -4.57
C GLN A 55 7.11 3.24 -4.06
N ALA A 56 6.90 1.92 -4.07
CA ALA A 56 5.70 1.31 -3.54
C ALA A 56 5.55 1.76 -2.09
N ARG A 57 4.54 2.58 -1.84
CA ARG A 57 4.26 3.15 -0.53
C ARG A 57 3.23 2.29 0.19
N VAL A 58 3.35 2.18 1.51
CA VAL A 58 2.38 1.49 2.34
C VAL A 58 1.43 2.51 2.97
N ILE A 59 0.12 2.28 2.84
CA ILE A 59 -0.94 3.01 3.52
C ILE A 59 -1.51 2.10 4.60
N GLN A 60 -1.72 2.65 5.77
CA GLN A 60 -2.32 1.98 6.91
C GLN A 60 -3.51 2.78 7.41
N GLY A 61 -4.43 2.14 8.11
CA GLY A 61 -5.56 2.81 8.72
C GLY A 61 -6.52 1.85 9.38
N THR A 62 -7.62 2.40 9.89
CA THR A 62 -8.68 1.65 10.55
C THR A 62 -10.00 1.89 9.85
N VAL A 63 -10.83 0.86 9.75
CA VAL A 63 -12.17 0.96 9.20
C VAL A 63 -13.19 0.77 10.31
N LEU A 64 -14.07 1.75 10.47
CA LEU A 64 -15.10 1.78 11.50
C LEU A 64 -16.50 1.82 10.86
N GLU A 65 -17.50 1.36 11.59
CA GLU A 65 -18.90 1.50 11.22
C GLU A 65 -19.45 2.86 11.64
N GLU A 66 -20.26 3.49 10.78
CA GLU A 66 -20.95 4.73 11.11
C GLU A 66 -22.01 4.48 12.20
N GLY A 67 -22.01 5.32 13.22
CA GLY A 67 -22.97 5.29 14.32
C GLY A 67 -22.52 4.51 15.55
N THR A 68 -21.96 3.32 15.38
CA THR A 68 -21.43 2.50 16.50
C THR A 68 -19.97 2.81 16.79
N ASN A 69 -19.20 3.28 15.80
CA ASN A 69 -17.74 3.40 15.81
C ASN A 69 -17.04 2.06 16.12
N GLU A 70 -17.69 0.94 15.85
CA GLU A 70 -17.10 -0.38 16.02
C GLU A 70 -16.15 -0.71 14.85
N PRO A 71 -15.03 -1.42 15.11
CA PRO A 71 -14.11 -1.81 14.05
C PRO A 71 -14.75 -2.86 13.14
N LEU A 72 -14.70 -2.62 11.83
CA LEU A 72 -15.21 -3.55 10.82
C LEU A 72 -14.14 -4.56 10.43
N ILE A 73 -14.39 -5.82 10.75
CA ILE A 73 -13.52 -6.97 10.48
C ILE A 73 -13.81 -7.53 9.09
N GLY A 74 -12.77 -7.81 8.31
CA GLY A 74 -12.92 -8.47 7.00
C GLY A 74 -13.41 -7.55 5.88
N VAL A 75 -13.29 -6.23 6.06
CA VAL A 75 -13.53 -5.27 4.96
C VAL A 75 -12.51 -5.49 3.86
N ASN A 76 -12.98 -5.62 2.63
CA ASN A 76 -12.11 -5.75 1.47
C ASN A 76 -11.61 -4.37 1.04
N VAL A 77 -10.30 -4.18 1.00
CA VAL A 77 -9.62 -2.94 0.61
C VAL A 77 -8.80 -3.21 -0.64
N VAL A 78 -9.13 -2.59 -1.76
CA VAL A 78 -8.51 -2.84 -3.07
C VAL A 78 -8.02 -1.54 -3.68
N VAL A 79 -6.86 -1.57 -4.33
CA VAL A 79 -6.39 -0.45 -5.17
C VAL A 79 -7.15 -0.47 -6.49
N LYS A 80 -7.94 0.57 -6.76
CA LYS A 80 -8.79 0.70 -7.96
C LYS A 80 -7.99 0.47 -9.25
N GLY A 81 -8.51 -0.40 -10.12
CA GLY A 81 -7.89 -0.73 -11.39
C GLY A 81 -6.70 -1.69 -11.31
N THR A 82 -6.47 -2.31 -10.15
CA THR A 82 -5.42 -3.31 -9.94
C THR A 82 -5.95 -4.56 -9.24
N THR A 83 -5.11 -5.58 -9.12
CA THR A 83 -5.38 -6.79 -8.32
C THR A 83 -4.80 -6.70 -6.90
N ILE A 84 -4.25 -5.54 -6.52
CA ILE A 84 -3.65 -5.33 -5.21
C ILE A 84 -4.75 -5.06 -4.19
N GLY A 85 -4.87 -5.93 -3.20
CA GLY A 85 -5.88 -5.81 -2.15
C GLY A 85 -5.42 -6.41 -0.82
N THR A 86 -6.15 -6.08 0.22
CA THR A 86 -6.00 -6.60 1.59
C THR A 86 -7.37 -6.62 2.28
N THR A 87 -7.45 -7.20 3.47
CA THR A 87 -8.64 -7.17 4.31
C THR A 87 -8.30 -6.59 5.69
N THR A 88 -9.30 -6.02 6.37
CA THR A 88 -9.12 -5.56 7.76
C THR A 88 -9.04 -6.73 8.73
N ASP A 89 -8.26 -6.54 9.78
CA ASP A 89 -8.09 -7.49 10.88
C ASP A 89 -9.20 -7.38 11.95
N VAL A 90 -9.03 -8.07 13.07
CA VAL A 90 -9.99 -8.09 14.20
C VAL A 90 -10.14 -6.76 14.90
N GLU A 91 -9.20 -5.85 14.72
CA GLU A 91 -9.23 -4.47 15.23
C GLU A 91 -9.68 -3.47 14.15
N GLY A 92 -10.14 -3.95 12.99
CA GLY A 92 -10.52 -3.12 11.85
C GLY A 92 -9.33 -2.46 11.14
N LYS A 93 -8.09 -2.82 11.46
CA LYS A 93 -6.89 -2.24 10.87
C LYS A 93 -6.53 -2.90 9.55
N TYR A 94 -5.99 -2.12 8.62
CA TYR A 94 -5.47 -2.61 7.35
C TYR A 94 -4.10 -2.01 7.03
N SER A 95 -3.35 -2.71 6.19
CA SER A 95 -2.09 -2.25 5.63
C SER A 95 -2.02 -2.69 4.17
N ILE A 96 -1.89 -1.74 3.25
CA ILE A 96 -1.89 -2.00 1.80
C ILE A 96 -0.74 -1.27 1.12
N ARG A 97 -0.06 -1.98 0.20
CA ARG A 97 0.98 -1.38 -0.64
C ARG A 97 0.35 -0.80 -1.90
N ILE A 98 0.61 0.48 -2.15
CA ILE A 98 0.13 1.18 -3.33
C ILE A 98 1.25 1.36 -4.37
N PRO A 99 0.95 1.18 -5.67
CA PRO A 99 1.96 1.30 -6.74
C PRO A 99 2.29 2.76 -7.09
N SER A 100 1.40 3.70 -6.77
CA SER A 100 1.59 5.12 -7.09
C SER A 100 0.91 6.03 -6.07
N ASP A 101 1.36 7.29 -6.01
CA ASP A 101 0.82 8.31 -5.11
C ASP A 101 -0.61 8.73 -5.45
N ASN A 102 -1.05 8.54 -6.70
CA ASN A 102 -2.40 8.88 -7.15
C ASN A 102 -3.39 7.71 -7.04
N ALA A 103 -3.04 6.67 -6.27
CA ALA A 103 -3.91 5.53 -6.08
C ALA A 103 -5.24 5.91 -5.42
N VAL A 104 -6.30 5.18 -5.77
CA VAL A 104 -7.61 5.25 -5.12
C VAL A 104 -7.86 3.90 -4.45
N LEU A 105 -8.19 3.92 -3.17
CA LEU A 105 -8.61 2.72 -2.43
C LEU A 105 -10.12 2.60 -2.47
N VAL A 106 -10.59 1.38 -2.72
CA VAL A 106 -12.00 1.01 -2.71
C VAL A 106 -12.23 0.11 -1.51
N PHE A 107 -13.14 0.50 -0.64
CA PHE A 107 -13.54 -0.23 0.54
C PHE A 107 -14.91 -0.86 0.28
N SER A 108 -15.03 -2.17 0.44
CA SER A 108 -16.28 -2.89 0.27
C SER A 108 -16.48 -3.91 1.39
N TYR A 109 -17.71 -3.96 1.91
CA TYR A 109 -18.12 -4.88 2.96
C TYR A 109 -19.60 -5.21 2.81
N ILE A 110 -19.99 -6.43 3.22
CA ILE A 110 -21.38 -6.87 3.13
C ILE A 110 -22.28 -6.00 4.00
N GLY A 111 -23.39 -5.49 3.44
CA GLY A 111 -24.32 -4.62 4.16
C GLY A 111 -23.85 -3.17 4.35
N GLN A 112 -22.69 -2.81 3.82
CA GLN A 112 -22.14 -1.46 3.86
C GLN A 112 -22.01 -0.90 2.45
N LYS A 113 -22.16 0.42 2.34
CA LYS A 113 -21.96 1.13 1.06
C LYS A 113 -20.50 1.09 0.66
N THR A 114 -20.22 0.76 -0.60
CA THR A 114 -18.87 0.83 -1.15
C THR A 114 -18.39 2.27 -1.20
N GLU A 115 -17.20 2.54 -0.65
CA GLU A 115 -16.59 3.85 -0.55
C GLU A 115 -15.25 3.89 -1.29
N GLU A 116 -14.95 5.03 -1.95
CA GLU A 116 -13.70 5.24 -2.67
C GLU A 116 -12.95 6.45 -2.12
N TYR A 117 -11.66 6.28 -1.82
CA TYR A 117 -10.82 7.34 -1.27
C TYR A 117 -9.50 7.47 -2.03
N SER A 118 -9.15 8.71 -2.39
CA SER A 118 -7.82 9.02 -2.94
C SER A 118 -6.79 9.11 -1.81
N VAL A 119 -5.67 8.40 -1.96
CA VAL A 119 -4.59 8.36 -0.95
C VAL A 119 -3.41 9.27 -1.28
N LYS A 120 -3.61 10.24 -2.20
CA LYS A 120 -2.58 11.17 -2.61
C LYS A 120 -1.98 11.92 -1.42
N GLY A 121 -0.67 11.72 -1.19
CA GLY A 121 0.06 12.39 -0.11
C GLY A 121 -0.23 11.86 1.30
N LEU A 122 -1.14 10.88 1.47
CA LEU A 122 -1.49 10.31 2.77
C LEU A 122 -0.56 9.17 3.13
N LYS A 123 -0.19 9.07 4.40
CA LYS A 123 0.53 7.92 4.99
C LYS A 123 -0.44 6.98 5.73
N SER A 124 -1.54 7.52 6.23
CA SER A 124 -2.62 6.77 6.87
C SER A 124 -3.96 7.32 6.44
N LEU A 125 -4.99 6.45 6.44
CA LEU A 125 -6.36 6.81 6.10
C LEU A 125 -7.32 5.97 6.95
N ASP A 126 -8.02 6.62 7.87
CA ASP A 126 -9.11 6.00 8.62
C ASP A 126 -10.43 6.24 7.89
N VAL A 127 -11.26 5.21 7.79
CA VAL A 127 -12.49 5.20 7.01
C VAL A 127 -13.68 4.86 7.90
N ILE A 128 -14.76 5.59 7.73
CA ILE A 128 -16.06 5.31 8.39
C ILE A 128 -17.01 4.85 7.29
N MET A 129 -17.40 3.57 7.31
CA MET A 129 -18.32 2.99 6.33
C MET A 129 -19.76 3.16 6.78
N LYS A 130 -20.63 3.50 5.81
CA LYS A 130 -22.06 3.71 6.03
C LYS A 130 -22.83 2.44 5.71
N SER A 131 -23.80 2.12 6.57
CA SER A 131 -24.73 1.02 6.30
C SER A 131 -25.53 1.29 5.03
N ASP A 132 -25.60 0.30 4.14
CA ASP A 132 -26.45 0.37 2.94
C ASP A 132 -27.86 -0.16 3.27
N ALA A 133 -28.70 0.75 3.79
CA ALA A 133 -30.09 0.42 4.13
C ALA A 133 -30.91 -0.05 2.91
N THR A 134 -30.44 0.24 1.69
CA THR A 134 -31.13 -0.14 0.46
C THR A 134 -31.04 -1.64 0.19
N MET A 135 -29.96 -2.30 0.60
CA MET A 135 -29.81 -3.75 0.42
C MET A 135 -30.72 -4.59 1.31
N LEU A 136 -31.26 -4.04 2.40
CA LEU A 136 -32.19 -4.72 3.30
C LEU A 136 -33.64 -4.57 2.86
N SER A 137 -33.96 -3.71 1.89
CA SER A 137 -35.33 -3.40 1.47
C SER A 137 -35.87 -4.28 0.34
N GLU A 138 -35.08 -5.12 -0.30
CA GLU A 138 -35.47 -5.88 -1.49
C GLU A 138 -35.55 -7.40 -1.29
N VAL A 139 -35.89 -7.87 -0.10
CA VAL A 139 -36.44 -9.25 0.01
C VAL A 139 -37.96 -9.16 -0.02
N VAL A 140 -38.50 -8.85 -1.18
CA VAL A 140 -39.91 -9.15 -1.46
C VAL A 140 -40.01 -10.65 -1.68
N VAL A 141 -40.29 -11.37 -0.61
CA VAL A 141 -40.69 -12.79 -0.68
C VAL A 141 -42.03 -12.86 -1.39
N TYR A 142 -42.00 -13.05 -2.71
CA TYR A 142 -43.20 -13.50 -3.44
C TYR A 142 -43.51 -14.96 -3.01
N THR A 143 -44.16 -15.14 -1.88
CA THR A 143 -44.90 -16.34 -1.61
C THR A 143 -46.09 -16.33 -2.53
N GLY A 144 -45.92 -16.89 -3.73
CA GLY A 144 -46.98 -17.16 -4.65
C GLY A 144 -47.93 -18.21 -4.02
N TYR A 145 -48.91 -17.74 -3.28
CA TYR A 145 -50.00 -18.56 -2.83
C TYR A 145 -50.94 -18.77 -4.04
N MET A 146 -50.75 -19.89 -4.74
CA MET A 146 -51.69 -20.31 -5.76
C MET A 146 -53.01 -20.72 -5.06
N THR A 147 -53.98 -19.82 -5.10
CA THR A 147 -55.37 -20.16 -4.74
C THR A 147 -55.94 -21.02 -5.87
N GLN A 148 -56.02 -22.31 -5.69
CA GLN A 148 -56.83 -23.16 -6.57
C GLN A 148 -58.30 -22.88 -6.32
N LYS A 149 -58.94 -22.26 -7.28
CA LYS A 149 -60.40 -22.11 -7.32
C LYS A 149 -61.02 -23.40 -7.82
N LYS A 150 -61.85 -24.01 -7.00
CA LYS A 150 -62.66 -25.19 -7.30
C LYS A 150 -63.89 -24.77 -8.11
#